data_76a0a0cae3ca396a55dffa720a0554cb
#
_entry.id   76a0a0cae3ca396a55dffa720a0554cb
#
_cell.length_a   1.000
_cell.length_b   1.000
_cell.length_c   1.000
_cell.angle_alpha   90.00
_cell.angle_beta   90.00
_cell.angle_gamma   90.00
#
_symmetry.space_group_name_H-M   'P 1'
#
loop_
_entity.id
_entity.type
_entity.pdbx_description
1 polymer ?
#
loop_
_entity_poly.entity_id
_entity_poly.type
_entity_poly.pdbx_seq_one_letter_code
_entity_poly.pdbx_strand_id
1 'polypeptide(L)'
;MHPDNPQPRTIGQIADSIRADALVAYPTDSCYALGCRLGSRDGIERIRTIRKLDDRHHFTLVCQDFAQLGQFVRIDNDVFRAIKASTPGSYTFILPATREVPRMLQHPKKKTVGVRIPDHVVTQALLTELGEPLLSSTLLLPGEEEPMTQGWEIKDELDHVLDGVVDSGECGTEPTTVIDFSGGEAEIVRRGAGDTSRFE
;
A
#
# COMPACT_ATOMS: atom_id res chain seq x y z
N MET A 1 2.65 -7.32 -17.92
CA MET A 1 1.80 -6.15 -18.29
C MET A 1 2.70 -5.00 -18.76
N HIS A 2 2.28 -4.18 -19.71
CA HIS A 2 3.11 -3.04 -20.13
C HIS A 2 3.14 -1.97 -19.02
N PRO A 3 4.33 -1.52 -18.55
CA PRO A 3 4.43 -0.64 -17.40
C PRO A 3 3.79 0.74 -17.61
N ASP A 4 3.91 1.30 -18.81
CA ASP A 4 3.42 2.66 -19.12
C ASP A 4 2.04 2.66 -19.81
N ASN A 5 1.54 1.49 -20.22
CA ASN A 5 0.25 1.37 -20.91
C ASN A 5 -0.45 0.05 -20.53
N PRO A 6 -0.97 -0.03 -19.29
CA PRO A 6 -1.67 -1.23 -18.83
C PRO A 6 -2.94 -1.45 -19.63
N GLN A 7 -3.17 -2.70 -20.05
CA GLN A 7 -4.36 -3.06 -20.81
C GLN A 7 -5.62 -3.00 -19.93
N PRO A 8 -6.65 -2.21 -20.29
CA PRO A 8 -7.86 -2.05 -19.47
C PRO A 8 -8.55 -3.38 -19.13
N ARG A 9 -8.61 -4.31 -20.09
CA ARG A 9 -9.21 -5.63 -19.87
C ARG A 9 -8.48 -6.41 -18.77
N THR A 10 -7.14 -6.40 -18.76
CA THR A 10 -6.33 -7.11 -17.77
C THR A 10 -6.48 -6.45 -16.40
N ILE A 11 -6.47 -5.12 -16.35
CA ILE A 11 -6.73 -4.35 -15.11
C ILE A 11 -8.11 -4.68 -14.55
N GLY A 12 -9.16 -4.73 -15.39
CA GLY A 12 -10.51 -5.12 -14.98
C GLY A 12 -10.56 -6.53 -14.38
N GLN A 13 -9.91 -7.50 -15.00
CA GLN A 13 -9.83 -8.87 -14.49
C GLN A 13 -9.14 -8.96 -13.12
N ILE A 14 -8.06 -8.20 -12.92
CA ILE A 14 -7.36 -8.13 -11.63
C ILE A 14 -8.26 -7.49 -10.57
N ALA A 15 -8.91 -6.37 -10.89
CA ALA A 15 -9.83 -5.69 -9.97
C ALA A 15 -10.99 -6.60 -9.56
N ASP A 16 -11.57 -7.34 -10.51
CA ASP A 16 -12.64 -8.32 -10.23
C ASP A 16 -12.15 -9.46 -9.33
N SER A 17 -10.93 -9.94 -9.53
CA SER A 17 -10.32 -10.95 -8.66
C SER A 17 -10.16 -10.42 -7.23
N ILE A 18 -9.69 -9.18 -7.07
CA ILE A 18 -9.53 -8.56 -5.75
C ILE A 18 -10.90 -8.35 -5.08
N ARG A 19 -11.93 -7.93 -5.81
CA ARG A 19 -13.32 -7.84 -5.30
C ARG A 19 -13.84 -9.20 -4.84
N ALA A 20 -13.38 -10.28 -5.48
CA ALA A 20 -13.68 -11.67 -5.11
C ALA A 20 -12.73 -12.24 -4.04
N ASP A 21 -12.06 -11.39 -3.26
CA ASP A 21 -11.19 -11.74 -2.14
C ASP A 21 -9.79 -12.27 -2.52
N ALA A 22 -9.34 -12.07 -3.76
CA ALA A 22 -7.99 -12.45 -4.16
C ALA A 22 -6.91 -11.66 -3.41
N LEU A 23 -5.81 -12.35 -3.07
CA LEU A 23 -4.56 -11.77 -2.62
C LEU A 23 -3.58 -11.71 -3.80
N VAL A 24 -3.11 -10.51 -4.13
CA VAL A 24 -2.19 -10.30 -5.25
C VAL A 24 -0.89 -9.66 -4.81
N ALA A 25 0.20 -9.96 -5.54
CA ALA A 25 1.38 -9.11 -5.53
C ALA A 25 1.24 -8.06 -6.63
N TYR A 26 1.61 -6.81 -6.34
CA TYR A 26 1.50 -5.71 -7.31
C TYR A 26 2.68 -4.74 -7.17
N PRO A 27 3.07 -4.09 -8.27
CA PRO A 27 4.19 -3.15 -8.28
C PRO A 27 3.80 -1.83 -7.62
N THR A 28 4.79 -1.10 -7.11
CA THR A 28 4.64 0.30 -6.66
C THR A 28 5.85 1.14 -7.07
N ASP A 29 5.80 2.42 -6.80
CA ASP A 29 6.90 3.37 -6.97
C ASP A 29 8.03 3.20 -5.93
N SER A 30 7.94 2.21 -5.06
CA SER A 30 9.00 1.83 -4.09
C SER A 30 9.40 0.36 -4.28
N CYS A 31 8.56 -0.57 -3.82
CA CYS A 31 8.79 -2.01 -3.88
C CYS A 31 7.52 -2.73 -4.36
N TYR A 32 7.64 -4.01 -4.73
CA TYR A 32 6.45 -4.86 -4.81
C TYR A 32 5.76 -4.97 -3.45
N ALA A 33 4.45 -5.05 -3.49
CA ALA A 33 3.61 -5.17 -2.31
C ALA A 33 2.59 -6.29 -2.45
N LEU A 34 2.14 -6.83 -1.33
CA LEU A 34 0.97 -7.68 -1.23
C LEU A 34 -0.27 -6.82 -1.04
N GLY A 35 -1.34 -7.14 -1.74
CA GLY A 35 -2.59 -6.37 -1.68
C GLY A 35 -3.83 -7.24 -1.73
N CYS A 36 -4.83 -6.88 -0.93
CA CYS A 36 -6.16 -7.45 -0.95
C CYS A 36 -7.20 -6.32 -0.75
N ARG A 37 -8.48 -6.63 -0.92
CA ARG A 37 -9.54 -5.65 -0.68
C ARG A 37 -9.63 -5.23 0.79
N LEU A 38 -10.10 -4.03 1.04
CA LEU A 38 -10.37 -3.55 2.39
C LEU A 38 -11.39 -4.45 3.11
N GLY A 39 -11.04 -4.91 4.31
CA GLY A 39 -11.89 -5.77 5.12
C GLY A 39 -11.78 -7.28 4.84
N SER A 40 -10.94 -7.71 3.90
CA SER A 40 -10.62 -9.12 3.68
C SER A 40 -9.89 -9.71 4.87
N ARG A 41 -10.56 -10.52 5.66
CA ARG A 41 -9.93 -11.23 6.80
C ARG A 41 -8.98 -12.31 6.31
N ASP A 42 -9.38 -13.05 5.29
CA ASP A 42 -8.55 -14.08 4.67
C ASP A 42 -7.26 -13.47 4.08
N GLY A 43 -7.38 -12.39 3.31
CA GLY A 43 -6.23 -11.68 2.75
C GLY A 43 -5.25 -11.19 3.83
N ILE A 44 -5.75 -10.65 4.93
CA ILE A 44 -4.92 -10.21 6.08
C ILE A 44 -4.15 -11.38 6.68
N GLU A 45 -4.81 -12.50 6.96
CA GLU A 45 -4.18 -13.68 7.56
C GLU A 45 -3.16 -14.33 6.61
N ARG A 46 -3.45 -14.35 5.32
CA ARG A 46 -2.51 -14.83 4.28
C ARG A 46 -1.27 -13.94 4.22
N ILE A 47 -1.42 -12.60 4.23
CA ILE A 47 -0.28 -11.66 4.26
C ILE A 47 0.56 -11.90 5.52
N ARG A 48 -0.08 -12.05 6.69
CA ARG A 48 0.62 -12.35 7.95
C ARG A 48 1.41 -13.65 7.88
N THR A 49 0.81 -14.69 7.30
CA THR A 49 1.44 -15.99 7.12
C THR A 49 2.65 -15.93 6.19
N ILE A 50 2.50 -15.32 5.02
CA ILE A 50 3.57 -15.17 4.02
C ILE A 50 4.76 -14.41 4.59
N ARG A 51 4.49 -13.32 5.31
CA ARG A 51 5.53 -12.45 5.86
C ARG A 51 5.95 -12.79 7.30
N LYS A 52 5.32 -13.78 7.95
CA LYS A 52 5.48 -14.11 9.38
C LYS A 52 5.33 -12.88 10.29
N LEU A 53 4.29 -12.09 10.04
CA LEU A 53 4.00 -10.88 10.80
C LEU A 53 3.24 -11.21 12.09
N ASP A 54 3.54 -10.46 13.14
CA ASP A 54 2.76 -10.50 14.39
C ASP A 54 1.50 -9.62 14.30
N ASP A 55 0.66 -9.67 15.32
CA ASP A 55 -0.59 -8.89 15.41
C ASP A 55 -0.36 -7.38 15.56
N ARG A 56 0.88 -6.96 15.76
CA ARG A 56 1.26 -5.55 15.92
C ARG A 56 1.60 -4.89 14.58
N HIS A 57 1.74 -5.69 13.52
CA HIS A 57 2.05 -5.14 12.21
C HIS A 57 0.90 -4.26 11.71
N HIS A 58 1.24 -3.04 11.30
CA HIS A 58 0.30 -2.09 10.75
C HIS A 58 0.27 -2.18 9.22
N PHE A 59 -0.92 -2.47 8.70
CA PHE A 59 -1.16 -2.42 7.26
C PHE A 59 -1.34 -0.97 6.79
N THR A 60 -1.13 -0.76 5.50
CA THR A 60 -1.30 0.54 4.84
C THR A 60 -2.49 0.49 3.89
N LEU A 61 -3.32 1.53 3.89
CA LEU A 61 -4.33 1.74 2.85
C LEU A 61 -3.69 2.45 1.67
N VAL A 62 -3.71 1.81 0.52
CA VAL A 62 -3.20 2.37 -0.74
C VAL A 62 -4.39 2.96 -1.48
N CYS A 63 -4.40 4.29 -1.59
CA CYS A 63 -5.49 5.08 -2.14
C CYS A 63 -5.15 5.58 -3.55
N GLN A 64 -6.18 5.73 -4.38
CA GLN A 64 -6.06 6.29 -5.72
C GLN A 64 -5.66 7.77 -5.69
N ASP A 65 -6.35 8.54 -4.85
CA ASP A 65 -6.21 9.99 -4.78
C ASP A 65 -6.55 10.54 -3.38
N PHE A 66 -6.52 11.86 -3.28
CA PHE A 66 -6.83 12.58 -2.05
C PHE A 66 -8.30 12.49 -1.62
N ALA A 67 -9.23 12.41 -2.56
CA ALA A 67 -10.65 12.30 -2.27
C ALA A 67 -10.96 10.96 -1.61
N GLN A 68 -10.35 9.89 -2.13
CA GLN A 68 -10.47 8.57 -1.52
C GLN A 68 -9.77 8.50 -0.16
N LEU A 69 -8.54 9.01 -0.04
CA LEU A 69 -7.78 9.06 1.20
C LEU A 69 -8.56 9.79 2.31
N GLY A 70 -9.17 10.93 2.00
CA GLY A 70 -9.94 11.75 2.94
C GLY A 70 -11.18 11.07 3.53
N GLN A 71 -11.64 9.96 2.97
CA GLN A 71 -12.73 9.15 3.55
C GLN A 71 -12.25 8.36 4.78
N PHE A 72 -10.98 7.97 4.80
CA PHE A 72 -10.41 7.04 5.78
C PHE A 72 -9.63 7.73 6.89
N VAL A 73 -9.21 9.00 6.73
CA VAL A 73 -8.39 9.72 7.70
C VAL A 73 -8.92 11.11 7.97
N ARG A 74 -8.58 11.64 9.16
CA ARG A 74 -8.85 13.03 9.55
C ARG A 74 -7.58 13.82 9.35
N ILE A 75 -7.70 14.92 8.61
CA ILE A 75 -6.56 15.75 8.20
C ILE A 75 -6.94 17.22 8.43
N ASP A 76 -6.10 17.96 9.12
CA ASP A 76 -6.20 19.43 9.19
C ASP A 76 -5.57 20.07 7.93
N ASN A 77 -5.69 21.39 7.81
CA ASN A 77 -5.26 22.11 6.62
C ASN A 77 -3.74 22.13 6.43
N ASP A 78 -2.95 22.08 7.51
CA ASP A 78 -1.50 22.12 7.41
C ASP A 78 -0.96 20.76 7.00
N VAL A 79 -1.45 19.70 7.64
CA VAL A 79 -1.16 18.30 7.27
C VAL A 79 -1.62 18.02 5.84
N PHE A 80 -2.81 18.50 5.45
CA PHE A 80 -3.30 18.37 4.06
C PHE A 80 -2.32 18.95 3.05
N ARG A 81 -1.82 20.17 3.28
CA ARG A 81 -0.85 20.82 2.37
C ARG A 81 0.46 20.06 2.28
N ALA A 82 0.98 19.56 3.42
CA ALA A 82 2.20 18.78 3.46
C ALA A 82 2.07 17.48 2.66
N ILE A 83 1.00 16.71 2.89
CA ILE A 83 0.75 15.46 2.18
C ILE A 83 0.52 15.72 0.69
N LYS A 84 -0.28 16.73 0.33
CA LYS A 84 -0.57 17.07 -1.08
C LYS A 84 0.69 17.45 -1.86
N ALA A 85 1.65 18.10 -1.22
CA ALA A 85 2.92 18.47 -1.85
C ALA A 85 3.87 17.27 -2.06
N SER A 86 3.59 16.12 -1.44
CA SER A 86 4.43 14.91 -1.46
C SER A 86 3.74 13.71 -2.11
N THR A 87 2.52 13.89 -2.62
CA THR A 87 1.75 12.82 -3.26
C THR A 87 1.29 13.22 -4.67
N PRO A 88 1.21 12.24 -5.62
CA PRO A 88 1.59 10.83 -5.44
C PRO A 88 3.09 10.67 -5.22
N GLY A 89 3.51 9.58 -4.54
CA GLY A 89 4.93 9.32 -4.29
C GLY A 89 5.20 8.25 -3.23
N SER A 90 6.50 8.02 -2.99
CA SER A 90 7.00 6.94 -2.13
C SER A 90 6.91 7.25 -0.64
N TYR A 91 5.75 7.69 -0.19
CA TYR A 91 5.46 8.01 1.22
C TYR A 91 4.34 7.15 1.78
N THR A 92 4.42 6.91 3.10
CA THR A 92 3.33 6.40 3.92
C THR A 92 3.09 7.39 5.06
N PHE A 93 1.88 7.87 5.20
CA PHE A 93 1.49 8.82 6.25
C PHE A 93 0.67 8.10 7.30
N ILE A 94 1.05 8.24 8.58
CA ILE A 94 0.28 7.73 9.71
C ILE A 94 -0.63 8.86 10.20
N LEU A 95 -1.95 8.63 10.15
CA LEU A 95 -2.97 9.64 10.38
C LEU A 95 -4.09 9.10 11.27
N PRO A 96 -4.79 9.96 12.03
CA PRO A 96 -5.99 9.57 12.76
C PRO A 96 -7.06 8.99 11.83
N ALA A 97 -7.48 7.75 12.10
CA ALA A 97 -8.47 7.04 11.31
C ALA A 97 -9.89 7.57 11.53
N THR A 98 -10.71 7.53 10.47
CA THR A 98 -12.16 7.68 10.57
C THR A 98 -12.81 6.34 10.96
N ARG A 99 -14.13 6.35 11.14
CA ARG A 99 -14.91 5.11 11.39
C ARG A 99 -15.00 4.18 10.18
N GLU A 100 -14.67 4.67 8.99
CA GLU A 100 -14.66 3.89 7.75
C GLU A 100 -13.50 2.88 7.71
N VAL A 101 -12.45 3.11 8.51
CA VAL A 101 -11.35 2.14 8.67
C VAL A 101 -11.79 1.05 9.65
N PRO A 102 -11.82 -0.24 9.25
CA PRO A 102 -12.09 -1.34 10.17
C PRO A 102 -11.22 -1.30 11.43
N ARG A 103 -11.83 -1.51 12.60
CA ARG A 103 -11.12 -1.40 13.90
C ARG A 103 -9.86 -2.27 13.99
N MET A 104 -9.88 -3.43 13.34
CA MET A 104 -8.74 -4.36 13.31
C MET A 104 -7.52 -3.82 12.55
N LEU A 105 -7.71 -2.80 11.71
CA LEU A 105 -6.65 -2.16 10.93
C LEU A 105 -6.13 -0.87 11.59
N GLN A 106 -6.83 -0.38 12.59
CA GLN A 106 -6.40 0.81 13.34
C GLN A 106 -5.39 0.44 14.42
N HIS A 107 -4.44 1.33 14.66
CA HIS A 107 -3.56 1.21 15.82
C HIS A 107 -4.42 1.12 17.11
N PRO A 108 -4.22 0.10 17.97
CA PRO A 108 -5.15 -0.20 19.07
C PRO A 108 -5.32 0.95 20.06
N LYS A 109 -4.26 1.72 20.31
CA LYS A 109 -4.27 2.87 21.25
C LYS A 109 -4.45 4.21 20.54
N LYS A 110 -3.61 4.51 19.55
CA LYS A 110 -3.59 5.81 18.84
C LYS A 110 -4.77 6.00 17.89
N LYS A 111 -5.47 4.91 17.47
CA LYS A 111 -6.55 4.94 16.48
C LYS A 111 -6.12 5.55 15.15
N THR A 112 -4.91 5.27 14.74
CA THR A 112 -4.31 5.71 13.49
C THR A 112 -4.25 4.59 12.46
N VAL A 113 -4.07 4.96 11.20
CA VAL A 113 -3.84 4.06 10.07
C VAL A 113 -2.78 4.65 9.15
N GLY A 114 -1.99 3.81 8.52
CA GLY A 114 -1.09 4.21 7.45
C GLY A 114 -1.84 4.36 6.14
N VAL A 115 -1.57 5.43 5.39
CA VAL A 115 -2.15 5.67 4.06
C VAL A 115 -1.07 6.12 3.09
N ARG A 116 -1.24 5.80 1.80
CA ARG A 116 -0.36 6.30 0.73
C ARG A 116 -1.12 6.48 -0.59
N ILE A 117 -0.58 7.34 -1.45
CA ILE A 117 -1.00 7.49 -2.86
C ILE A 117 0.24 7.21 -3.71
N PRO A 118 0.36 6.03 -4.35
CA PRO A 118 1.56 5.66 -5.09
C PRO A 118 1.65 6.38 -6.43
N ASP A 119 2.87 6.69 -6.85
CA ASP A 119 3.19 7.22 -8.19
C ASP A 119 3.62 6.06 -9.12
N HIS A 120 2.66 5.23 -9.50
CA HIS A 120 2.91 4.07 -10.37
C HIS A 120 1.73 3.86 -11.33
N VAL A 121 1.98 3.91 -12.63
CA VAL A 121 0.94 3.90 -13.68
C VAL A 121 0.01 2.70 -13.58
N VAL A 122 0.56 1.49 -13.45
CA VAL A 122 -0.24 0.26 -13.38
C VAL A 122 -1.06 0.21 -12.10
N THR A 123 -0.48 0.61 -10.98
CA THR A 123 -1.17 0.63 -9.67
C THR A 123 -2.26 1.68 -9.64
N GLN A 124 -2.04 2.84 -10.22
CA GLN A 124 -3.06 3.88 -10.34
C GLN A 124 -4.23 3.43 -11.24
N ALA A 125 -3.94 2.75 -12.35
CA ALA A 125 -4.97 2.16 -13.20
C ALA A 125 -5.79 1.10 -12.45
N LEU A 126 -5.13 0.25 -11.65
CA LEU A 126 -5.80 -0.76 -10.83
C LEU A 126 -6.69 -0.14 -9.75
N LEU A 127 -6.19 0.87 -9.02
CA LEU A 127 -6.96 1.57 -7.98
C LEU A 127 -8.15 2.32 -8.57
N THR A 128 -8.00 2.91 -9.74
CA THR A 128 -9.08 3.57 -10.48
C THR A 128 -10.18 2.58 -10.84
N GLU A 129 -9.82 1.44 -11.40
CA GLU A 129 -10.77 0.38 -11.77
C GLU A 129 -11.43 -0.25 -10.55
N LEU A 130 -10.67 -0.48 -9.49
CA LEU A 130 -11.17 -1.07 -8.24
C LEU A 130 -12.19 -0.15 -7.54
N GLY A 131 -11.96 1.17 -7.55
CA GLY A 131 -12.83 2.17 -6.93
C GLY A 131 -12.79 2.20 -5.40
N GLU A 132 -11.95 1.39 -4.78
CA GLU A 132 -11.72 1.32 -3.34
C GLU A 132 -10.22 1.17 -3.03
N PRO A 133 -9.75 1.51 -1.81
CA PRO A 133 -8.34 1.35 -1.47
C PRO A 133 -7.95 -0.11 -1.35
N LEU A 134 -6.68 -0.41 -1.67
CA LEU A 134 -6.08 -1.70 -1.34
C LEU A 134 -5.56 -1.69 0.09
N LEU A 135 -5.83 -2.75 0.82
CA LEU A 135 -5.10 -3.09 2.04
C LEU A 135 -3.77 -3.70 1.64
N SER A 136 -2.67 -3.14 2.12
CA SER A 136 -1.36 -3.43 1.58
C SER A 136 -0.29 -3.62 2.64
N SER A 137 0.72 -4.43 2.27
CA SER A 137 1.96 -4.61 3.00
C SER A 137 3.10 -4.84 2.02
N THR A 138 4.29 -4.26 2.26
CA THR A 138 5.48 -4.49 1.42
C THR A 138 5.76 -5.99 1.31
N LEU A 139 6.10 -6.47 0.10
CA LEU A 139 6.45 -7.86 -0.13
C LEU A 139 7.92 -8.09 0.26
N LEU A 140 8.16 -8.28 1.54
CA LEU A 140 9.45 -8.64 2.13
C LEU A 140 9.30 -10.00 2.81
N LEU A 141 9.98 -11.01 2.30
CA LEU A 141 9.91 -12.38 2.82
C LEU A 141 10.69 -12.50 4.14
N PRO A 142 10.32 -13.45 5.01
CA PRO A 142 11.01 -13.67 6.27
C PRO A 142 12.46 -14.10 6.07
N GLY A 143 13.37 -13.39 6.73
CA GLY A 143 14.81 -13.64 6.63
C GLY A 143 15.53 -12.92 5.50
N GLU A 144 14.78 -12.26 4.60
CA GLU A 144 15.34 -11.43 3.55
C GLU A 144 15.54 -9.99 4.05
N GLU A 145 16.62 -9.36 3.58
CA GLU A 145 16.94 -7.97 3.89
C GLU A 145 16.26 -6.99 2.92
N GLU A 146 16.00 -7.45 1.69
CA GLU A 146 15.41 -6.65 0.62
C GLU A 146 14.16 -7.31 0.02
N PRO A 147 13.18 -6.52 -0.45
CA PRO A 147 12.03 -7.02 -1.19
C PRO A 147 12.44 -7.62 -2.53
N MET A 148 11.65 -8.56 -3.03
CA MET A 148 11.78 -9.07 -4.41
C MET A 148 11.48 -7.95 -5.41
N THR A 149 12.26 -7.89 -6.50
CA THR A 149 12.19 -6.79 -7.48
C THR A 149 11.50 -7.17 -8.79
N GLN A 150 11.36 -8.47 -9.09
CA GLN A 150 10.86 -8.96 -10.38
C GLN A 150 9.53 -9.72 -10.20
N GLY A 151 8.51 -9.34 -10.97
CA GLY A 151 7.20 -9.99 -10.90
C GLY A 151 7.24 -11.47 -11.26
N TRP A 152 8.09 -11.87 -12.20
CA TRP A 152 8.26 -13.27 -12.58
C TRP A 152 8.90 -14.12 -11.48
N GLU A 153 9.86 -13.57 -10.71
CA GLU A 153 10.45 -14.26 -9.54
C GLU A 153 9.40 -14.43 -8.43
N ILE A 154 8.61 -13.37 -8.17
CA ILE A 154 7.52 -13.42 -7.21
C ILE A 154 6.52 -14.51 -7.59
N LYS A 155 6.19 -14.62 -8.88
CA LYS A 155 5.29 -15.65 -9.36
C LYS A 155 5.88 -17.04 -9.15
N ASP A 156 7.14 -17.24 -9.49
CA ASP A 156 7.81 -18.54 -9.35
C ASP A 156 7.86 -18.99 -7.88
N GLU A 157 8.18 -18.08 -6.97
CA GLU A 157 8.33 -18.37 -5.54
C GLU A 157 6.97 -18.49 -4.81
N LEU A 158 5.98 -17.68 -5.17
CA LEU A 158 4.75 -17.48 -4.37
C LEU A 158 3.46 -17.90 -5.10
N ASP A 159 3.52 -18.52 -6.29
CA ASP A 159 2.34 -18.94 -7.07
C ASP A 159 1.38 -19.84 -6.27
N HIS A 160 1.93 -20.61 -5.34
CA HIS A 160 1.15 -21.52 -4.48
C HIS A 160 0.40 -20.83 -3.32
N VAL A 161 0.69 -19.55 -3.04
CA VAL A 161 0.08 -18.77 -1.93
C VAL A 161 -0.57 -17.47 -2.38
N LEU A 162 -0.34 -17.02 -3.61
CA LEU A 162 -0.98 -15.85 -4.21
C LEU A 162 -2.01 -16.26 -5.25
N ASP A 163 -3.05 -15.45 -5.41
CA ASP A 163 -4.05 -15.64 -6.47
C ASP A 163 -3.61 -14.98 -7.79
N GLY A 164 -2.61 -14.10 -7.73
CA GLY A 164 -2.05 -13.48 -8.92
C GLY A 164 -0.87 -12.55 -8.64
N VAL A 165 -0.10 -12.30 -9.68
CA VAL A 165 1.01 -11.33 -9.68
C VAL A 165 0.78 -10.35 -10.82
N VAL A 166 0.73 -9.06 -10.48
CA VAL A 166 0.68 -7.97 -11.46
C VAL A 166 2.10 -7.64 -11.86
N ASP A 167 2.60 -8.37 -12.86
CA ASP A 167 3.95 -8.15 -13.37
C ASP A 167 3.97 -7.00 -14.37
N SER A 168 4.64 -5.91 -14.06
CA SER A 168 4.85 -4.76 -14.94
C SER A 168 6.32 -4.35 -15.05
N GLY A 169 7.22 -5.25 -14.68
CA GLY A 169 8.66 -5.01 -14.70
C GLY A 169 9.27 -4.88 -13.32
N GLU A 170 10.46 -4.31 -13.26
CA GLU A 170 11.25 -4.19 -12.04
C GLU A 170 10.74 -3.08 -11.12
N CYS A 171 10.69 -3.36 -9.82
CA CYS A 171 10.54 -2.37 -8.76
C CYS A 171 11.84 -2.20 -7.98
N GLY A 172 11.93 -1.11 -7.21
CA GLY A 172 13.05 -0.89 -6.29
C GLY A 172 13.02 -1.80 -5.06
N THR A 173 14.04 -1.66 -4.23
CA THR A 173 14.17 -2.36 -2.95
C THR A 173 13.94 -1.43 -1.75
N GLU A 174 13.99 -0.11 -1.96
CA GLU A 174 13.87 0.86 -0.89
C GLU A 174 12.39 1.09 -0.51
N PRO A 175 11.99 0.83 0.74
CA PRO A 175 10.62 1.02 1.18
C PRO A 175 10.24 2.51 1.26
N THR A 176 8.96 2.79 1.42
CA THR A 176 8.46 4.17 1.56
C THR A 176 9.06 4.88 2.77
N THR A 177 9.24 6.20 2.66
CA THR A 177 9.41 7.09 3.81
C THR A 177 8.11 7.12 4.61
N VAL A 178 8.22 6.99 5.95
CA VAL A 178 7.04 6.97 6.85
C VAL A 178 7.04 8.22 7.72
N ILE A 179 5.97 8.99 7.62
CA ILE A 179 5.74 10.22 8.38
C ILE A 179 4.52 10.04 9.27
N ASP A 180 4.68 10.21 10.59
CA ASP A 180 3.58 10.17 11.57
C ASP A 180 3.08 11.60 11.87
N PHE A 181 1.82 11.84 11.60
CA PHE A 181 1.11 13.08 11.93
C PHE A 181 0.10 12.90 13.08
N SER A 182 0.15 11.79 13.79
CA SER A 182 -0.82 11.53 14.88
C SER A 182 -0.73 12.53 16.03
N GLY A 183 0.40 13.19 16.19
CA GLY A 183 0.64 14.26 17.17
C GLY A 183 0.33 15.67 16.66
N GLY A 184 -0.09 15.84 15.40
CA GLY A 184 -0.35 17.13 14.77
C GLY A 184 0.85 17.75 14.06
N GLU A 185 2.06 17.34 14.40
CA GLU A 185 3.31 17.71 13.73
C GLU A 185 3.92 16.50 13.03
N ALA A 186 4.76 16.76 12.00
CA ALA A 186 5.43 15.70 11.26
C ALA A 186 6.52 15.05 12.10
N GLU A 187 6.48 13.74 12.26
CA GLU A 187 7.54 12.92 12.83
C GLU A 187 8.03 11.91 11.78
N ILE A 188 9.30 11.95 11.44
CA ILE A 188 9.92 10.98 10.52
C ILE A 188 10.15 9.67 11.28
N VAL A 189 9.28 8.70 11.06
CA VAL A 189 9.36 7.37 11.68
C VAL A 189 10.39 6.48 10.96
N ARG A 190 10.46 6.61 9.63
CA ARG A 190 11.41 5.88 8.79
C ARG A 190 11.79 6.71 7.58
N ARG A 191 13.09 6.80 7.32
CA ARG A 191 13.62 7.31 6.05
C ARG A 191 13.61 6.17 5.02
N GLY A 192 13.17 6.45 3.82
CA GLY A 192 13.07 5.53 2.70
C GLY A 192 13.12 6.30 1.38
N ALA A 193 12.50 5.78 0.33
CA ALA A 193 12.57 6.32 -1.02
C ALA A 193 12.03 7.76 -1.18
N GLY A 194 11.14 8.23 -0.28
CA GLY A 194 10.62 9.61 -0.30
C GLY A 194 11.58 10.60 0.37
N ASP A 195 11.77 11.76 -0.25
CA ASP A 195 12.59 12.86 0.31
C ASP A 195 12.01 13.40 1.63
N THR A 196 12.84 13.53 2.66
CA THR A 196 12.43 13.97 4.01
C THR A 196 12.57 15.47 4.26
N SER A 197 13.20 16.21 3.36
CA SER A 197 13.56 17.63 3.56
C SER A 197 12.37 18.55 3.90
N ARG A 198 11.15 18.16 3.53
CA ARG A 198 9.92 18.91 3.83
C ARG A 198 9.36 18.65 5.22
N PHE A 199 9.87 17.62 5.90
CA PHE A 199 9.35 17.14 7.20
C PHE A 199 10.39 17.31 8.32
N GLU A 200 11.52 17.96 8.04
CA GLU A 200 12.62 18.28 8.98
C GLU A 200 12.41 19.60 9.69
#